data_927c6b18540ce38114f770be9dcda607
#
_entry.id   927c6b18540ce38114f770be9dcda607
#
_cell.length_a   1.000
_cell.length_b   1.000
_cell.length_c   1.000
_cell.angle_alpha   90.00
_cell.angle_beta   90.00
_cell.angle_gamma   90.00
#
_symmetry.space_group_name_H-M   'P 1'
#
loop_
_entity.id
_entity.type
_entity.pdbx_description
1 polymer ?
#
loop_
_entity_poly.entity_id
_entity_poly.type
_entity_poly.pdbx_seq_one_letter_code
_entity_poly.pdbx_strand_id
1 'polypeptide(L)'
;MFVYIQSLLIMMLEILCCKIFFEAFGIKREENNCWKNYNSIVIGLTVLCYFIAMIFRDYFIVKQVFSIILITFFMLLYLKLSFGKAMILSALFESLLLVMDYFALLMNIYIFHNMEEVWESHVIQGSLVVVLGKALLLFAVLIIRNHMEKKSLAMLADTEWLRFIFFPIFTICVITAMIKMSEDIKNKAQENLFFVIACGLAGMNIVVFYLIYDILKRENKLQEERIYRIQVKNQIGMYRSISENFDKQKKMTHEYKNQIMCIDSLIKKKKYDSLESFVNKISGQISKELDFICTNNVIVDAVLNTKYQEIRDKGIVFVFKINDLSSLNISDEDVVVIMSNLLNNAIEACEKCRGDKIIKLKIVIEDNNAIISVKNTYENAVIYENGEIQTTKILDTDEHGIGIKNIAETIRKYGGSYVIQNDEREFYFSIMIPLVKSDL
;
A
#
# COMPACT_ATOMS: atom_id res chain seq x y z
N MET A 1 21.63 9.45 -45.68
CA MET A 1 21.02 8.22 -45.19
C MET A 1 21.74 7.71 -43.93
N PHE A 2 23.07 7.52 -43.95
CA PHE A 2 23.86 7.02 -42.81
C PHE A 2 23.69 7.87 -41.55
N VAL A 3 23.76 9.21 -41.62
CA VAL A 3 23.60 10.12 -40.48
C VAL A 3 22.23 9.99 -39.80
N TYR A 4 21.14 9.82 -40.55
CA TYR A 4 19.80 9.66 -40.00
C TYR A 4 19.64 8.32 -39.27
N ILE A 5 20.24 7.22 -39.79
CA ILE A 5 20.24 5.92 -39.13
C ILE A 5 21.03 5.99 -37.82
N GLN A 6 22.21 6.64 -37.86
CA GLN A 6 23.03 6.83 -36.66
C GLN A 6 22.28 7.63 -35.58
N SER A 7 21.63 8.75 -35.96
CA SER A 7 20.82 9.55 -35.02
C SER A 7 19.68 8.76 -34.39
N LEU A 8 19.01 7.91 -35.17
CA LEU A 8 17.94 7.05 -34.69
C LEU A 8 18.44 6.01 -33.68
N LEU A 9 19.60 5.38 -33.95
CA LEU A 9 20.23 4.41 -33.06
C LEU A 9 20.67 5.04 -31.74
N ILE A 10 21.22 6.26 -31.80
CA ILE A 10 21.59 7.02 -30.60
C ILE A 10 20.35 7.30 -29.75
N MET A 11 19.28 7.80 -30.35
CA MET A 11 18.01 8.08 -29.67
C MET A 11 17.41 6.79 -29.05
N MET A 12 17.48 5.66 -29.76
CA MET A 12 17.03 4.38 -29.21
C MET A 12 17.80 3.98 -27.95
N LEU A 13 19.11 4.19 -27.93
CA LEU A 13 19.96 3.92 -26.78
C LEU A 13 19.65 4.84 -25.61
N GLU A 14 19.38 6.12 -25.85
CA GLU A 14 18.91 7.08 -24.83
C GLU A 14 17.60 6.62 -24.18
N ILE A 15 16.63 6.20 -24.99
CA ILE A 15 15.34 5.74 -24.50
C ILE A 15 15.47 4.40 -23.74
N LEU A 16 16.40 3.53 -24.14
CA LEU A 16 16.74 2.33 -23.37
C LEU A 16 17.33 2.71 -22.00
N CYS A 17 18.24 3.66 -21.95
CA CYS A 17 18.78 4.18 -20.69
C CYS A 17 17.67 4.80 -19.82
N CYS A 18 16.76 5.58 -20.42
CA CYS A 18 15.59 6.16 -19.78
C CYS A 18 14.71 5.06 -19.14
N LYS A 19 14.40 4.00 -19.89
CA LYS A 19 13.64 2.86 -19.38
C LYS A 19 14.34 2.22 -18.19
N ILE A 20 15.65 1.92 -18.28
CA ILE A 20 16.42 1.31 -17.18
C ILE A 20 16.43 2.23 -15.96
N PHE A 21 16.56 3.53 -16.16
CA PHE A 21 16.50 4.54 -15.11
C PHE A 21 15.14 4.50 -14.39
N PHE A 22 14.03 4.55 -15.10
CA PHE A 22 12.70 4.51 -14.51
C PHE A 22 12.37 3.18 -13.84
N GLU A 23 12.88 2.06 -14.36
CA GLU A 23 12.75 0.74 -13.72
C GLU A 23 13.52 0.64 -12.37
N ALA A 24 14.49 1.52 -12.12
CA ALA A 24 15.11 1.65 -10.81
C ALA A 24 14.16 2.27 -9.79
N PHE A 25 13.20 3.09 -10.24
CA PHE A 25 12.33 3.91 -9.41
C PHE A 25 10.86 3.48 -9.38
N GLY A 26 10.40 2.55 -10.19
CA GLY A 26 8.99 2.20 -10.30
C GLY A 26 8.70 0.73 -10.41
N ILE A 27 7.48 0.34 -10.00
CA ILE A 27 6.94 -1.01 -10.18
C ILE A 27 6.15 -1.04 -11.49
N LYS A 28 6.34 -2.09 -12.30
CA LYS A 28 5.62 -2.26 -13.56
C LYS A 28 4.12 -2.41 -13.33
N ARG A 29 3.32 -1.86 -14.25
CA ARG A 29 1.87 -2.00 -14.24
C ARG A 29 1.50 -3.37 -14.82
N GLU A 30 0.82 -4.21 -14.05
CA GLU A 30 0.47 -5.58 -14.47
C GLU A 30 -0.78 -5.66 -15.36
N GLU A 31 -1.56 -4.60 -15.49
CA GLU A 31 -2.84 -4.59 -16.20
C GLU A 31 -2.75 -3.88 -17.55
N ASN A 32 -2.90 -4.61 -18.62
CA ASN A 32 -3.66 -4.46 -19.86
C ASN A 32 -2.96 -5.09 -21.05
N ASN A 33 -3.68 -6.00 -21.70
CA ASN A 33 -3.25 -6.83 -22.84
C ASN A 33 -2.83 -6.08 -24.12
N CYS A 34 -3.09 -4.77 -24.24
CA CYS A 34 -2.76 -3.98 -25.42
C CYS A 34 -1.29 -3.53 -25.51
N TRP A 35 -0.57 -3.44 -24.37
CA TRP A 35 0.82 -2.94 -24.32
C TRP A 35 1.80 -3.98 -23.77
N LYS A 36 1.47 -5.27 -23.88
CA LYS A 36 2.32 -6.38 -23.41
C LYS A 36 3.70 -6.43 -24.06
N ASN A 37 3.90 -5.79 -25.22
CA ASN A 37 5.21 -5.68 -25.84
C ASN A 37 5.95 -4.44 -25.30
N TYR A 38 6.71 -4.59 -24.23
CA TYR A 38 7.62 -3.57 -23.67
C TYR A 38 8.52 -2.91 -24.73
N ASN A 39 8.82 -3.64 -25.82
CA ASN A 39 9.57 -3.13 -26.97
C ASN A 39 8.78 -2.10 -27.77
N SER A 40 7.45 -2.20 -27.85
CA SER A 40 6.60 -1.24 -28.56
C SER A 40 6.61 0.14 -27.92
N ILE A 41 6.68 0.22 -26.58
CA ILE A 41 6.78 1.51 -25.85
C ILE A 41 8.11 2.19 -26.17
N VAL A 42 9.22 1.44 -26.13
CA VAL A 42 10.56 1.96 -26.45
C VAL A 42 10.60 2.45 -27.89
N ILE A 43 10.08 1.67 -28.85
CA ILE A 43 10.05 2.05 -30.27
C ILE A 43 9.17 3.29 -30.48
N GLY A 44 7.96 3.30 -29.91
CA GLY A 44 7.04 4.44 -30.04
C GLY A 44 7.64 5.74 -29.46
N LEU A 45 8.23 5.66 -28.28
CA LEU A 45 8.90 6.80 -27.64
C LEU A 45 10.11 7.27 -28.46
N THR A 46 10.93 6.35 -28.98
CA THR A 46 12.09 6.66 -29.83
C THR A 46 11.65 7.44 -31.08
N VAL A 47 10.63 6.98 -31.78
CA VAL A 47 10.11 7.62 -32.99
C VAL A 47 9.59 9.02 -32.68
N LEU A 48 8.80 9.17 -31.62
CA LEU A 48 8.23 10.47 -31.24
C LEU A 48 9.30 11.46 -30.77
N CYS A 49 10.26 11.03 -29.96
CA CYS A 49 11.40 11.88 -29.56
C CYS A 49 12.23 12.31 -30.78
N TYR A 50 12.42 11.41 -31.75
CA TYR A 50 13.12 11.73 -32.99
C TYR A 50 12.38 12.81 -33.80
N PHE A 51 11.05 12.71 -33.94
CA PHE A 51 10.25 13.75 -34.60
C PHE A 51 10.32 15.10 -33.87
N ILE A 52 10.24 15.11 -32.53
CA ILE A 52 10.39 16.33 -31.73
C ILE A 52 11.78 16.95 -31.96
N ALA A 53 12.83 16.13 -31.97
CA ALA A 53 14.18 16.60 -32.22
C ALA A 53 14.36 17.21 -33.64
N MET A 54 13.65 16.70 -34.65
CA MET A 54 13.65 17.26 -36.00
C MET A 54 12.86 18.58 -36.11
N ILE A 55 11.64 18.62 -35.52
CA ILE A 55 10.74 19.78 -35.61
C ILE A 55 11.33 20.96 -34.83
N PHE A 56 11.85 20.73 -33.63
CA PHE A 56 12.37 21.80 -32.76
C PHE A 56 13.89 21.88 -32.74
N ARG A 57 14.53 21.63 -33.91
CA ARG A 57 15.99 21.62 -34.04
C ARG A 57 16.64 22.93 -33.56
N ASP A 58 16.03 24.06 -33.90
CA ASP A 58 16.57 25.39 -33.60
C ASP A 58 16.08 25.98 -32.26
N TYR A 59 15.14 25.29 -31.59
CA TYR A 59 14.54 25.71 -30.33
C TYR A 59 14.87 24.76 -29.19
N PHE A 60 16.11 24.83 -28.69
CA PHE A 60 16.64 23.87 -27.70
C PHE A 60 15.75 23.70 -26.45
N ILE A 61 15.34 24.82 -25.80
CA ILE A 61 14.48 24.77 -24.57
C ILE A 61 13.14 24.12 -24.87
N VAL A 62 12.51 24.47 -25.99
CA VAL A 62 11.21 23.93 -26.39
C VAL A 62 11.32 22.42 -26.59
N LYS A 63 12.37 21.97 -27.26
CA LYS A 63 12.68 20.54 -27.44
C LYS A 63 12.76 19.82 -26.10
N GLN A 64 13.50 20.36 -25.12
CA GLN A 64 13.66 19.74 -23.81
C GLN A 64 12.34 19.63 -23.05
N VAL A 65 11.51 20.67 -23.05
CA VAL A 65 10.20 20.67 -22.40
C VAL A 65 9.29 19.59 -23.01
N PHE A 66 9.23 19.49 -24.35
CA PHE A 66 8.43 18.47 -25.02
C PHE A 66 8.97 17.06 -24.76
N SER A 67 10.29 16.84 -24.72
CA SER A 67 10.90 15.57 -24.36
C SER A 67 10.50 15.13 -22.94
N ILE A 68 10.60 16.02 -21.95
CA ILE A 68 10.20 15.74 -20.56
C ILE A 68 8.72 15.37 -20.49
N ILE A 69 7.83 16.12 -21.15
CA ILE A 69 6.39 15.83 -21.16
C ILE A 69 6.12 14.46 -21.79
N LEU A 70 6.76 14.16 -22.92
CA LEU A 70 6.58 12.91 -23.64
C LEU A 70 7.08 11.71 -22.82
N ILE A 71 8.28 11.79 -22.26
CA ILE A 71 8.84 10.77 -21.37
C ILE A 71 7.91 10.55 -20.16
N THR A 72 7.45 11.62 -19.52
CA THR A 72 6.51 11.54 -18.38
C THR A 72 5.27 10.76 -18.75
N PHE A 73 4.64 11.11 -19.88
CA PHE A 73 3.42 10.44 -20.35
C PHE A 73 3.62 8.95 -20.58
N PHE A 74 4.67 8.55 -21.31
CA PHE A 74 4.97 7.15 -21.58
C PHE A 74 5.33 6.37 -20.33
N MET A 75 6.06 7.00 -19.38
CA MET A 75 6.41 6.32 -18.12
C MET A 75 5.23 6.13 -17.18
N LEU A 76 4.23 7.03 -17.21
CA LEU A 76 2.96 6.83 -16.50
C LEU A 76 2.14 5.65 -17.04
N LEU A 77 2.23 5.39 -18.34
CA LEU A 77 1.62 4.21 -18.95
C LEU A 77 2.35 2.92 -18.59
N TYR A 78 3.67 2.99 -18.39
CA TYR A 78 4.53 1.83 -18.16
C TYR A 78 4.63 1.44 -16.67
N LEU A 79 4.65 2.40 -15.75
CA LEU A 79 4.89 2.20 -14.33
C LEU A 79 3.72 2.70 -13.46
N LYS A 80 3.60 2.12 -12.25
CA LYS A 80 2.67 2.62 -11.21
C LYS A 80 3.33 3.80 -10.48
N LEU A 81 3.30 4.99 -11.08
CA LEU A 81 3.83 6.23 -10.51
C LEU A 81 2.75 7.32 -10.48
N SER A 82 2.84 8.26 -9.53
CA SER A 82 2.06 9.49 -9.58
C SER A 82 2.62 10.45 -10.64
N PHE A 83 1.78 11.34 -11.15
CA PHE A 83 2.18 12.32 -12.18
C PHE A 83 3.36 13.18 -11.73
N GLY A 84 3.33 13.67 -10.47
CA GLY A 84 4.41 14.49 -9.92
C GLY A 84 5.76 13.77 -9.89
N LYS A 85 5.79 12.52 -9.41
CA LYS A 85 7.01 11.69 -9.38
C LYS A 85 7.54 11.41 -10.78
N ALA A 86 6.67 11.03 -11.72
CA ALA A 86 7.06 10.76 -13.09
C ALA A 86 7.66 11.99 -13.77
N MET A 87 7.08 13.18 -13.58
CA MET A 87 7.56 14.43 -14.13
C MET A 87 8.94 14.81 -13.56
N ILE A 88 9.15 14.69 -12.26
CA ILE A 88 10.43 15.02 -11.64
C ILE A 88 11.52 14.02 -12.07
N LEU A 89 11.20 12.73 -12.15
CA LEU A 89 12.13 11.71 -12.64
C LEU A 89 12.48 11.93 -14.11
N SER A 90 11.52 12.33 -14.96
CA SER A 90 11.79 12.70 -16.37
C SER A 90 12.74 13.89 -16.46
N ALA A 91 12.53 14.91 -15.64
CA ALA A 91 13.40 16.09 -15.62
C ALA A 91 14.82 15.75 -15.10
N LEU A 92 14.93 14.90 -14.07
CA LEU A 92 16.21 14.40 -13.56
C LEU A 92 16.96 13.55 -14.58
N PHE A 93 16.26 12.68 -15.32
CA PHE A 93 16.87 11.90 -16.40
C PHE A 93 17.39 12.82 -17.52
N GLU A 94 16.57 13.78 -17.96
CA GLU A 94 16.94 14.71 -19.03
C GLU A 94 18.13 15.59 -18.63
N SER A 95 18.17 16.06 -17.36
CA SER A 95 19.32 16.79 -16.84
C SER A 95 20.60 15.94 -16.81
N LEU A 96 20.49 14.67 -16.41
CA LEU A 96 21.61 13.73 -16.41
C LEU A 96 22.13 13.49 -17.83
N LEU A 97 21.24 13.26 -18.80
CA LEU A 97 21.56 13.06 -20.19
C LEU A 97 22.34 14.27 -20.75
N LEU A 98 21.80 15.47 -20.53
CA LEU A 98 22.45 16.71 -20.99
C LEU A 98 23.83 16.94 -20.38
N VAL A 99 24.00 16.64 -19.08
CA VAL A 99 25.30 16.76 -18.41
C VAL A 99 26.30 15.80 -19.02
N MET A 100 25.90 14.54 -19.28
CA MET A 100 26.80 13.53 -19.86
C MET A 100 27.20 13.89 -21.29
N ASP A 101 26.25 14.38 -22.11
CA ASP A 101 26.53 14.79 -23.48
C ASP A 101 27.45 16.01 -23.53
N TYR A 102 27.18 17.02 -22.68
CA TYR A 102 28.00 18.22 -22.62
C TYR A 102 29.41 17.94 -22.07
N PHE A 103 29.51 17.07 -21.06
CA PHE A 103 30.79 16.64 -20.53
C PHE A 103 31.62 15.89 -21.58
N ALA A 104 31.01 14.99 -22.34
CA ALA A 104 31.68 14.29 -23.43
C ALA A 104 32.18 15.25 -24.53
N LEU A 105 31.37 16.26 -24.85
CA LEU A 105 31.75 17.32 -25.82
C LEU A 105 32.98 18.09 -25.33
N LEU A 106 33.01 18.51 -24.07
CA LEU A 106 34.14 19.24 -23.52
C LEU A 106 35.39 18.38 -23.41
N MET A 107 35.24 17.11 -23.02
CA MET A 107 36.35 16.15 -23.01
C MET A 107 36.95 15.99 -24.43
N ASN A 108 36.12 15.94 -25.46
CA ASN A 108 36.59 15.92 -26.82
C ASN A 108 37.44 17.16 -27.19
N ILE A 109 36.92 18.36 -26.91
CA ILE A 109 37.63 19.61 -27.16
C ILE A 109 38.99 19.59 -26.41
N TYR A 110 39.01 19.17 -25.15
CA TYR A 110 40.20 19.13 -24.33
C TYR A 110 41.24 18.13 -24.81
N ILE A 111 40.83 16.92 -25.22
CA ILE A 111 41.74 15.84 -25.63
C ILE A 111 42.27 16.07 -27.04
N PHE A 112 41.40 16.52 -27.97
CA PHE A 112 41.75 16.60 -29.40
C PHE A 112 42.18 18.00 -29.89
N HIS A 113 42.10 19.01 -29.02
CA HIS A 113 42.53 20.38 -29.40
C HIS A 113 43.98 20.46 -29.90
N ASN A 114 44.86 19.56 -29.44
CA ASN A 114 46.26 19.48 -29.87
C ASN A 114 46.50 18.51 -31.03
N MET A 115 45.44 17.91 -31.61
CA MET A 115 45.55 16.88 -32.66
C MET A 115 44.92 17.34 -34.00
N GLU A 116 44.66 18.62 -34.19
CA GLU A 116 44.04 19.14 -35.42
C GLU A 116 44.85 18.80 -36.69
N GLU A 117 46.15 18.54 -36.60
CA GLU A 117 47.00 18.20 -37.74
C GLU A 117 46.91 16.72 -38.21
N VAL A 118 46.26 15.81 -37.43
CA VAL A 118 46.37 14.34 -37.69
C VAL A 118 45.10 13.72 -38.25
N TRP A 119 43.94 14.38 -38.09
CA TRP A 119 42.66 13.72 -38.41
C TRP A 119 41.83 14.48 -39.44
N GLU A 120 41.88 14.11 -40.68
CA GLU A 120 41.12 14.67 -41.81
C GLU A 120 39.61 14.38 -41.76
N SER A 121 39.07 13.69 -40.76
CA SER A 121 37.64 13.37 -40.73
C SER A 121 36.92 13.84 -39.45
N HIS A 122 36.36 15.04 -39.45
CA HIS A 122 35.46 15.58 -38.44
C HIS A 122 34.26 14.67 -38.11
N VAL A 123 33.90 13.78 -39.02
CA VAL A 123 32.79 12.79 -38.85
C VAL A 123 33.14 11.69 -37.86
N ILE A 124 34.38 11.20 -37.84
CA ILE A 124 34.80 10.12 -36.93
C ILE A 124 34.97 10.67 -35.51
N GLN A 125 35.51 11.85 -35.36
CA GLN A 125 35.65 12.52 -34.05
C GLN A 125 34.27 12.79 -33.43
N GLY A 126 33.33 13.32 -34.16
CA GLY A 126 31.98 13.57 -33.69
C GLY A 126 31.24 12.28 -33.27
N SER A 127 31.45 11.17 -33.97
CA SER A 127 30.84 9.90 -33.62
C SER A 127 31.45 9.29 -32.36
N LEU A 128 32.75 9.44 -32.13
CA LEU A 128 33.43 8.96 -30.91
C LEU A 128 32.93 9.68 -29.65
N VAL A 129 32.77 11.01 -29.72
CA VAL A 129 32.25 11.82 -28.60
C VAL A 129 30.85 11.36 -28.19
N VAL A 130 29.97 11.18 -29.18
CA VAL A 130 28.60 10.72 -28.92
C VAL A 130 28.60 9.35 -28.27
N VAL A 131 29.39 8.40 -28.78
CA VAL A 131 29.50 7.04 -28.18
C VAL A 131 29.99 7.13 -26.73
N LEU A 132 30.98 7.96 -26.46
CA LEU A 132 31.52 8.14 -25.10
C LEU A 132 30.45 8.73 -24.15
N GLY A 133 29.73 9.76 -24.57
CA GLY A 133 28.64 10.35 -23.79
C GLY A 133 27.54 9.33 -23.46
N LYS A 134 27.15 8.52 -24.44
CA LYS A 134 26.13 7.47 -24.22
C LYS A 134 26.63 6.31 -23.36
N ALA A 135 27.91 5.96 -23.44
CA ALA A 135 28.53 4.99 -22.56
C ALA A 135 28.58 5.48 -21.09
N LEU A 136 28.92 6.77 -20.87
CA LEU A 136 28.87 7.38 -19.56
C LEU A 136 27.45 7.43 -19.01
N LEU A 137 26.45 7.79 -19.80
CA LEU A 137 25.05 7.78 -19.43
C LEU A 137 24.60 6.36 -18.99
N LEU A 138 24.90 5.35 -19.80
CA LEU A 138 24.55 3.97 -19.48
C LEU A 138 25.19 3.52 -18.16
N PHE A 139 26.46 3.83 -17.95
CA PHE A 139 27.20 3.50 -16.73
C PHE A 139 26.56 4.19 -15.52
N ALA A 140 26.22 5.48 -15.59
CA ALA A 140 25.56 6.23 -14.54
C ALA A 140 24.20 5.62 -14.19
N VAL A 141 23.39 5.30 -15.19
CA VAL A 141 22.06 4.69 -15.02
C VAL A 141 22.15 3.30 -14.39
N LEU A 142 23.14 2.48 -14.76
CA LEU A 142 23.36 1.17 -14.16
C LEU A 142 23.78 1.28 -12.69
N ILE A 143 24.62 2.26 -12.33
CA ILE A 143 24.98 2.54 -10.92
C ILE A 143 23.72 2.91 -10.15
N ILE A 144 22.91 3.85 -10.65
CA ILE A 144 21.66 4.26 -10.01
C ILE A 144 20.74 3.03 -9.80
N ARG A 145 20.53 2.22 -10.84
CA ARG A 145 19.71 1.02 -10.75
C ARG A 145 20.19 0.02 -9.69
N ASN A 146 21.52 -0.14 -9.55
CA ASN A 146 22.10 -1.10 -8.61
C ASN A 146 21.98 -0.65 -7.14
N HIS A 147 21.91 0.65 -6.89
CA HIS A 147 21.84 1.21 -5.54
C HIS A 147 20.42 1.53 -5.08
N MET A 148 19.43 1.65 -6.01
CA MET A 148 18.05 1.99 -5.66
C MET A 148 17.19 0.76 -5.39
N GLU A 149 16.52 0.72 -4.22
CA GLU A 149 15.56 -0.32 -3.86
C GLU A 149 14.16 0.06 -4.33
N LYS A 150 13.55 -0.77 -5.17
CA LYS A 150 12.23 -0.54 -5.80
C LYS A 150 11.07 -0.29 -4.82
N LYS A 151 11.14 -0.83 -3.60
CA LYS A 151 10.10 -0.68 -2.58
C LYS A 151 10.09 0.69 -1.90
N SER A 152 11.21 1.37 -1.87
CA SER A 152 11.40 2.63 -1.12
C SER A 152 10.62 3.81 -1.68
N LEU A 153 10.31 3.79 -2.95
CA LEU A 153 9.74 4.95 -3.67
C LEU A 153 8.26 5.21 -3.43
N ALA A 154 7.50 4.17 -3.09
CA ALA A 154 6.10 4.34 -2.73
C ALA A 154 5.93 5.14 -1.42
N MET A 155 7.00 5.25 -0.62
CA MET A 155 6.98 5.79 0.73
C MET A 155 7.11 7.32 0.80
N LEU A 156 7.81 7.96 -0.16
CA LEU A 156 7.94 9.40 -0.19
C LEU A 156 6.66 10.06 -0.71
N ALA A 157 6.17 11.05 0.03
CA ALA A 157 5.05 11.86 -0.41
C ALA A 157 5.42 12.69 -1.66
N ASP A 158 4.44 12.99 -2.51
CA ASP A 158 4.67 13.78 -3.74
C ASP A 158 5.23 15.18 -3.44
N THR A 159 4.90 15.75 -2.28
CA THR A 159 5.42 17.04 -1.81
C THR A 159 6.92 17.02 -1.53
N GLU A 160 7.48 15.88 -1.12
CA GLU A 160 8.92 15.75 -0.86
C GLU A 160 9.71 15.65 -2.16
N TRP A 161 9.12 15.03 -3.17
CA TRP A 161 9.69 14.99 -4.51
C TRP A 161 9.85 16.37 -5.14
N LEU A 162 8.94 17.31 -4.86
CA LEU A 162 9.01 18.68 -5.38
C LEU A 162 10.31 19.42 -4.99
N ARG A 163 10.94 19.04 -3.88
CA ARG A 163 12.23 19.63 -3.47
C ARG A 163 13.36 19.37 -4.46
N PHE A 164 13.26 18.27 -5.21
CA PHE A 164 14.29 17.90 -6.19
C PHE A 164 14.11 18.55 -7.57
N ILE A 165 12.97 19.18 -7.84
CA ILE A 165 12.68 19.78 -9.18
C ILE A 165 13.60 20.96 -9.51
N PHE A 166 14.10 21.64 -8.48
CA PHE A 166 15.01 22.78 -8.66
C PHE A 166 16.31 22.38 -9.39
N PHE A 167 16.88 21.24 -9.07
CA PHE A 167 18.16 20.79 -9.60
C PHE A 167 18.15 20.55 -11.13
N PRO A 168 17.21 19.77 -11.69
CA PRO A 168 17.16 19.57 -13.13
C PRO A 168 16.85 20.86 -13.90
N ILE A 169 15.96 21.71 -13.37
CA ILE A 169 15.67 23.01 -14.01
C ILE A 169 16.92 23.87 -14.05
N PHE A 170 17.64 24.00 -12.93
CA PHE A 170 18.90 24.74 -12.86
C PHE A 170 19.94 24.21 -13.85
N THR A 171 20.13 22.87 -13.88
CA THR A 171 21.07 22.20 -14.80
C THR A 171 20.74 22.51 -16.27
N ILE A 172 19.47 22.37 -16.67
CA ILE A 172 19.00 22.64 -18.04
C ILE A 172 19.24 24.11 -18.41
N CYS A 173 18.92 25.04 -17.50
CA CYS A 173 19.14 26.47 -17.73
C CYS A 173 20.63 26.82 -17.93
N VAL A 174 21.50 26.28 -17.05
CA VAL A 174 22.95 26.53 -17.13
C VAL A 174 23.54 25.95 -18.42
N ILE A 175 23.21 24.69 -18.76
CA ILE A 175 23.70 24.07 -20.01
C ILE A 175 23.21 24.83 -21.23
N THR A 176 21.95 25.29 -21.25
CA THR A 176 21.42 26.10 -22.35
C THR A 176 22.20 27.42 -22.51
N ALA A 177 22.53 28.08 -21.38
CA ALA A 177 23.35 29.29 -21.43
C ALA A 177 24.75 28.99 -21.95
N MET A 178 25.36 27.89 -21.47
CA MET A 178 26.70 27.48 -21.93
C MET A 178 26.74 27.14 -23.41
N ILE A 179 25.73 26.45 -23.96
CA ILE A 179 25.66 26.13 -25.40
C ILE A 179 25.60 27.44 -26.24
N LYS A 180 24.78 28.42 -25.84
CA LYS A 180 24.71 29.69 -26.53
C LYS A 180 26.02 30.48 -26.47
N MET A 181 26.72 30.43 -25.34
CA MET A 181 28.01 31.13 -25.19
C MET A 181 29.15 30.35 -25.86
N SER A 182 29.02 29.08 -26.14
CA SER A 182 30.06 28.25 -26.74
C SER A 182 30.32 28.62 -28.21
N GLU A 183 29.34 29.24 -28.90
CA GLU A 183 29.48 29.74 -30.29
C GLU A 183 30.49 30.89 -30.40
N ASP A 184 30.74 31.63 -29.30
CA ASP A 184 31.62 32.80 -29.24
C ASP A 184 32.96 32.53 -28.50
N ILE A 185 33.34 31.29 -28.26
CA ILE A 185 34.59 30.94 -27.54
C ILE A 185 35.80 31.33 -28.38
N LYS A 186 36.57 32.30 -27.88
CA LYS A 186 37.81 32.77 -28.49
C LYS A 186 39.07 32.55 -27.66
N ASN A 187 38.92 32.16 -26.38
CA ASN A 187 40.03 32.08 -25.44
C ASN A 187 40.05 30.76 -24.67
N LYS A 188 41.28 30.18 -24.51
CA LYS A 188 41.51 28.97 -23.73
C LYS A 188 41.04 29.07 -22.24
N ALA A 189 41.02 30.29 -21.70
CA ALA A 189 40.50 30.56 -20.36
C ALA A 189 38.98 30.32 -20.27
N GLN A 190 38.22 30.59 -21.31
CA GLN A 190 36.77 30.34 -21.40
C GLN A 190 36.49 28.85 -21.51
N GLU A 191 37.25 28.11 -22.30
CA GLU A 191 37.14 26.63 -22.37
C GLU A 191 37.36 25.98 -21.03
N ASN A 192 38.41 26.37 -20.30
CA ASN A 192 38.70 25.88 -18.96
C ASN A 192 37.55 26.19 -17.95
N LEU A 193 36.98 27.40 -18.05
CA LEU A 193 35.86 27.79 -17.21
C LEU A 193 34.61 26.91 -17.49
N PHE A 194 34.29 26.67 -18.75
CA PHE A 194 33.18 25.80 -19.13
C PHE A 194 33.39 24.36 -18.67
N PHE A 195 34.61 23.86 -18.75
CA PHE A 195 34.96 22.54 -18.23
C PHE A 195 34.75 22.43 -16.70
N VAL A 196 35.16 23.44 -15.94
CA VAL A 196 34.94 23.51 -14.49
C VAL A 196 33.45 23.56 -14.16
N ILE A 197 32.64 24.34 -14.91
CA ILE A 197 31.21 24.40 -14.71
C ILE A 197 30.55 23.03 -15.01
N ALA A 198 30.95 22.36 -16.11
CA ALA A 198 30.44 21.04 -16.44
C ALA A 198 30.77 19.99 -15.39
N CYS A 199 31.99 20.00 -14.85
CA CYS A 199 32.38 19.15 -13.72
C CYS A 199 31.54 19.46 -12.47
N GLY A 200 31.25 20.73 -12.18
CA GLY A 200 30.36 21.16 -11.12
C GLY A 200 28.94 20.63 -11.27
N LEU A 201 28.37 20.73 -12.49
CA LEU A 201 27.05 20.21 -12.80
C LEU A 201 26.98 18.67 -12.69
N ALA A 202 28.03 17.97 -13.15
CA ALA A 202 28.12 16.51 -12.98
C ALA A 202 28.19 16.14 -11.51
N GLY A 203 29.01 16.82 -10.71
CA GLY A 203 29.07 16.65 -9.27
C GLY A 203 27.74 16.93 -8.56
N MET A 204 27.04 18.00 -8.97
CA MET A 204 25.71 18.31 -8.42
C MET A 204 24.70 17.19 -8.71
N ASN A 205 24.67 16.62 -9.91
CA ASN A 205 23.79 15.49 -10.23
C ASN A 205 24.12 14.26 -9.35
N ILE A 206 25.39 13.95 -9.12
CA ILE A 206 25.80 12.86 -8.23
C ILE A 206 25.28 13.12 -6.79
N VAL A 207 25.44 14.34 -6.30
CA VAL A 207 24.94 14.73 -4.96
C VAL A 207 23.42 14.57 -4.86
N VAL A 208 22.67 14.98 -5.90
CA VAL A 208 21.19 14.86 -5.92
C VAL A 208 20.77 13.38 -5.82
N PHE A 209 21.36 12.50 -6.64
CA PHE A 209 21.04 11.06 -6.56
C PHE A 209 21.46 10.43 -5.24
N TYR A 210 22.59 10.88 -4.66
CA TYR A 210 22.99 10.47 -3.32
C TYR A 210 21.99 10.93 -2.25
N LEU A 211 21.50 12.17 -2.31
CA LEU A 211 20.48 12.68 -1.38
C LEU A 211 19.16 11.92 -1.51
N ILE A 212 18.72 11.63 -2.73
CA ILE A 212 17.52 10.82 -2.97
C ILE A 212 17.71 9.43 -2.33
N TYR A 213 18.84 8.78 -2.56
CA TYR A 213 19.18 7.48 -1.97
C TYR A 213 19.18 7.53 -0.43
N ASP A 214 19.84 8.52 0.18
CA ASP A 214 19.92 8.64 1.64
C ASP A 214 18.56 8.87 2.29
N ILE A 215 17.72 9.74 1.68
CA ILE A 215 16.34 9.98 2.16
C ILE A 215 15.52 8.70 2.07
N LEU A 216 15.55 8.00 0.94
CA LEU A 216 14.82 6.74 0.76
C LEU A 216 15.26 5.67 1.77
N LYS A 217 16.55 5.56 2.03
CA LYS A 217 17.11 4.63 3.03
C LYS A 217 16.66 4.96 4.45
N ARG A 218 16.62 6.25 4.80
CA ARG A 218 16.13 6.72 6.11
C ARG A 218 14.64 6.43 6.29
N GLU A 219 13.82 6.69 5.27
CA GLU A 219 12.38 6.41 5.32
C GLU A 219 12.09 4.92 5.48
N ASN A 220 12.82 4.05 4.77
CA ASN A 220 12.71 2.61 4.95
C ASN A 220 13.00 2.20 6.40
N LYS A 221 14.10 2.70 6.96
CA LYS A 221 14.47 2.40 8.34
C LYS A 221 13.43 2.88 9.35
N LEU A 222 12.89 4.07 9.15
CA LEU A 222 11.81 4.61 10.00
C LEU A 222 10.53 3.76 9.92
N GLN A 223 10.19 3.24 8.75
CA GLN A 223 9.05 2.34 8.58
C GLN A 223 9.27 1.00 9.28
N GLU A 224 10.45 0.40 9.15
CA GLU A 224 10.80 -0.83 9.87
C GLU A 224 10.71 -0.62 11.39
N GLU A 225 11.21 0.50 11.90
CA GLU A 225 11.08 0.84 13.32
C GLU A 225 9.62 1.04 13.76
N ARG A 226 8.77 1.65 12.92
CA ARG A 226 7.34 1.79 13.22
C ARG A 226 6.65 0.44 13.30
N ILE A 227 6.88 -0.45 12.33
CA ILE A 227 6.32 -1.81 12.32
C ILE A 227 6.78 -2.57 13.57
N TYR A 228 8.07 -2.51 13.89
CA TYR A 228 8.61 -3.15 15.09
C TYR A 228 7.96 -2.64 16.39
N ARG A 229 7.78 -1.33 16.52
CA ARG A 229 7.09 -0.73 17.68
C ARG A 229 5.63 -1.19 17.81
N ILE A 230 4.92 -1.32 16.70
CA ILE A 230 3.54 -1.85 16.70
C ILE A 230 3.53 -3.31 17.16
N GLN A 231 4.44 -4.14 16.67
CA GLN A 231 4.56 -5.54 17.08
C GLN A 231 4.84 -5.67 18.58
N VAL A 232 5.80 -4.90 19.10
CA VAL A 232 6.13 -4.88 20.55
C VAL A 232 4.92 -4.43 21.37
N LYS A 233 4.20 -3.41 20.95
CA LYS A 233 2.98 -2.93 21.62
C LYS A 233 1.91 -4.02 21.69
N ASN A 234 1.69 -4.73 20.59
CA ASN A 234 0.72 -5.84 20.53
C ASN A 234 1.14 -7.00 21.44
N GLN A 235 2.43 -7.36 21.48
CA GLN A 235 2.95 -8.38 22.40
C GLN A 235 2.73 -7.99 23.87
N ILE A 236 3.01 -6.74 24.24
CA ILE A 236 2.78 -6.25 25.61
C ILE A 236 1.30 -6.34 25.97
N GLY A 237 0.40 -5.97 25.03
CA GLY A 237 -1.05 -6.12 25.21
C GLY A 237 -1.46 -7.57 25.46
N MET A 238 -0.93 -8.50 24.68
CA MET A 238 -1.17 -9.92 24.85
C MET A 238 -0.67 -10.44 26.20
N TYR A 239 0.54 -10.07 26.63
CA TYR A 239 1.07 -10.47 27.94
C TYR A 239 0.26 -9.92 29.11
N ARG A 240 -0.25 -8.68 29.00
CA ARG A 240 -1.17 -8.11 30.01
C ARG A 240 -2.46 -8.92 30.11
N SER A 241 -3.08 -9.25 28.97
CA SER A 241 -4.30 -10.05 28.92
C SER A 241 -4.08 -11.45 29.53
N ILE A 242 -2.94 -12.10 29.22
CA ILE A 242 -2.56 -13.38 29.82
C ILE A 242 -2.41 -13.24 31.34
N SER A 243 -1.71 -12.22 31.82
CA SER A 243 -1.52 -11.97 33.25
C SER A 243 -2.85 -11.77 33.98
N GLU A 244 -3.76 -10.96 33.42
CA GLU A 244 -5.09 -10.74 33.97
C GLU A 244 -5.91 -12.02 34.03
N ASN A 245 -5.81 -12.86 32.98
CA ASN A 245 -6.47 -14.18 32.98
C ASN A 245 -5.89 -15.13 34.04
N PHE A 246 -4.56 -15.15 34.24
CA PHE A 246 -3.93 -15.92 35.31
C PHE A 246 -4.41 -15.48 36.70
N ASP A 247 -4.52 -14.16 36.93
CA ASP A 247 -5.00 -13.63 38.21
C ASP A 247 -6.47 -14.00 38.45
N LYS A 248 -7.32 -13.95 37.43
CA LYS A 248 -8.71 -14.45 37.51
C LYS A 248 -8.76 -15.93 37.84
N GLN A 249 -7.98 -16.75 37.12
CA GLN A 249 -7.92 -18.19 37.33
C GLN A 249 -7.43 -18.55 38.73
N LYS A 250 -6.43 -17.84 39.25
CA LYS A 250 -5.93 -17.99 40.60
C LYS A 250 -7.01 -17.70 41.65
N LYS A 251 -7.78 -16.63 41.48
CA LYS A 251 -8.92 -16.29 42.34
C LYS A 251 -9.99 -17.38 42.32
N MET A 252 -10.40 -17.85 41.14
CA MET A 252 -11.38 -18.92 40.96
C MET A 252 -10.89 -20.23 41.65
N THR A 253 -9.61 -20.58 41.47
CA THR A 253 -9.02 -21.77 42.12
C THR A 253 -9.07 -21.67 43.63
N HIS A 254 -8.80 -20.48 44.19
CA HIS A 254 -8.92 -20.22 45.62
C HIS A 254 -10.36 -20.38 46.13
N GLU A 255 -11.30 -19.88 45.36
CA GLU A 255 -12.73 -19.95 45.67
C GLU A 255 -13.24 -21.40 45.66
N TYR A 256 -12.90 -22.15 44.60
CA TYR A 256 -13.20 -23.59 44.54
C TYR A 256 -12.60 -24.38 45.72
N LYS A 257 -11.34 -24.09 46.08
CA LYS A 257 -10.70 -24.72 47.24
C LYS A 257 -11.48 -24.45 48.54
N ASN A 258 -11.93 -23.23 48.76
CA ASN A 258 -12.72 -22.83 49.91
C ASN A 258 -14.09 -23.53 49.93
N GLN A 259 -14.75 -23.64 48.77
CA GLN A 259 -16.03 -24.34 48.62
C GLN A 259 -15.89 -25.83 48.97
N ILE A 260 -14.83 -26.48 48.45
CA ILE A 260 -14.55 -27.91 48.77
C ILE A 260 -14.26 -28.10 50.27
N MET A 261 -13.48 -27.21 50.89
CA MET A 261 -13.21 -27.25 52.31
C MET A 261 -14.49 -27.09 53.15
N CYS A 262 -15.42 -26.25 52.72
CA CYS A 262 -16.72 -26.09 53.38
C CYS A 262 -17.57 -27.36 53.27
N ILE A 263 -17.63 -27.97 52.11
CA ILE A 263 -18.31 -29.27 51.86
C ILE A 263 -17.72 -30.37 52.77
N ASP A 264 -16.39 -30.51 52.81
CA ASP A 264 -15.71 -31.50 53.68
C ASP A 264 -16.03 -31.28 55.16
N SER A 265 -16.02 -30.03 55.61
CA SER A 265 -16.39 -29.69 57.00
C SER A 265 -17.85 -30.04 57.35
N LEU A 266 -18.80 -29.79 56.42
CA LEU A 266 -20.21 -30.14 56.64
C LEU A 266 -20.44 -31.62 56.67
N ILE A 267 -19.74 -32.41 55.83
CA ILE A 267 -19.76 -33.89 55.86
C ILE A 267 -19.21 -34.39 57.14
N LYS A 268 -18.02 -33.94 57.60
CA LYS A 268 -17.41 -34.37 58.88
C LYS A 268 -18.28 -34.09 60.07
N LYS A 269 -19.05 -33.00 60.05
CA LYS A 269 -19.98 -32.61 61.10
C LYS A 269 -21.37 -33.28 61.00
N LYS A 270 -21.59 -34.12 59.95
CA LYS A 270 -22.87 -34.82 59.68
C LYS A 270 -24.07 -33.85 59.54
N LYS A 271 -23.83 -32.61 59.06
CA LYS A 271 -24.86 -31.58 58.84
C LYS A 271 -25.41 -31.67 57.42
N TYR A 272 -26.20 -32.65 57.11
CA TYR A 272 -26.66 -32.97 55.74
C TYR A 272 -27.63 -31.95 55.18
N ASP A 273 -28.56 -31.38 55.97
CA ASP A 273 -29.48 -30.35 55.51
C ASP A 273 -28.76 -29.07 55.08
N SER A 274 -27.71 -28.68 55.85
CA SER A 274 -26.86 -27.56 55.52
C SER A 274 -26.00 -27.81 54.29
N LEU A 275 -25.55 -29.05 54.10
CA LEU A 275 -24.78 -29.50 52.94
C LEU A 275 -25.63 -29.39 51.66
N GLU A 276 -26.86 -29.92 51.70
CA GLU A 276 -27.78 -29.89 50.56
C GLU A 276 -28.09 -28.43 50.14
N SER A 277 -28.41 -27.57 51.12
CA SER A 277 -28.63 -26.15 50.85
C SER A 277 -27.41 -25.46 50.23
N PHE A 278 -26.18 -25.76 50.71
CA PHE A 278 -24.92 -25.19 50.19
C PHE A 278 -24.60 -25.68 48.79
N VAL A 279 -24.78 -26.96 48.50
CA VAL A 279 -24.57 -27.54 47.15
C VAL A 279 -25.57 -26.97 46.18
N ASN A 280 -26.86 -26.87 46.56
CA ASN A 280 -27.89 -26.25 45.73
C ASN A 280 -27.58 -24.79 45.42
N LYS A 281 -27.01 -24.02 46.36
CA LYS A 281 -26.58 -22.64 46.16
C LYS A 281 -25.43 -22.55 45.16
N ILE A 282 -24.41 -23.42 45.29
CA ILE A 282 -23.28 -23.47 44.35
C ILE A 282 -23.75 -23.90 42.97
N SER A 283 -24.56 -24.93 42.83
CA SER A 283 -25.14 -25.41 41.60
C SER A 283 -25.97 -24.32 40.90
N GLY A 284 -26.75 -23.53 41.65
CA GLY A 284 -27.50 -22.40 41.10
C GLY A 284 -26.62 -21.23 40.67
N GLN A 285 -25.46 -21.02 41.30
CA GLN A 285 -24.48 -20.03 40.84
C GLN A 285 -23.79 -20.50 39.56
N ILE A 286 -23.35 -21.74 39.50
CA ILE A 286 -22.73 -22.36 38.32
C ILE A 286 -23.70 -22.37 37.13
N SER A 287 -24.99 -22.69 37.35
CA SER A 287 -26.01 -22.65 36.29
C SER A 287 -26.25 -21.24 35.71
N LYS A 288 -26.09 -20.18 36.52
CA LYS A 288 -26.18 -18.78 36.04
C LYS A 288 -24.93 -18.33 35.27
N GLU A 289 -23.78 -18.98 35.53
CA GLU A 289 -22.55 -18.72 34.79
C GLU A 289 -22.41 -19.62 33.56
N LEU A 290 -23.23 -20.68 33.44
CA LEU A 290 -23.22 -21.64 32.34
C LEU A 290 -24.18 -21.32 31.18
N ASP A 291 -24.74 -20.12 31.12
CA ASP A 291 -25.41 -19.63 29.91
C ASP A 291 -24.35 -19.34 28.80
N PHE A 292 -23.39 -20.27 28.62
CA PHE A 292 -22.41 -20.17 27.54
C PHE A 292 -22.98 -20.79 26.26
N ILE A 293 -22.94 -20.00 25.19
CA ILE A 293 -23.22 -20.47 23.83
C ILE A 293 -22.07 -21.38 23.42
N CYS A 294 -22.38 -22.65 23.09
CA CYS A 294 -21.40 -23.60 22.60
C CYS A 294 -21.82 -24.08 21.21
N THR A 295 -20.99 -23.84 20.21
CA THR A 295 -21.26 -24.11 18.79
C THR A 295 -20.30 -25.14 18.19
N ASN A 296 -19.39 -25.72 19.00
CA ASN A 296 -18.26 -26.52 18.56
C ASN A 296 -17.22 -25.80 17.72
N ASN A 297 -17.24 -24.45 17.72
CA ASN A 297 -16.22 -23.60 17.15
C ASN A 297 -15.76 -22.58 18.19
N VAL A 298 -14.51 -22.72 18.65
CA VAL A 298 -13.95 -21.95 19.77
C VAL A 298 -13.99 -20.44 19.55
N ILE A 299 -13.76 -19.99 18.32
CA ILE A 299 -13.72 -18.57 17.99
C ILE A 299 -15.14 -17.97 17.92
N VAL A 300 -16.07 -18.68 17.30
CA VAL A 300 -17.48 -18.27 17.29
C VAL A 300 -18.01 -18.21 18.72
N ASP A 301 -17.72 -19.21 19.54
CA ASP A 301 -18.10 -19.24 20.95
C ASP A 301 -17.55 -18.04 21.72
N ALA A 302 -16.27 -17.73 21.54
CA ALA A 302 -15.64 -16.60 22.20
C ALA A 302 -16.28 -15.24 21.81
N VAL A 303 -16.53 -15.02 20.52
CA VAL A 303 -17.17 -13.79 20.05
C VAL A 303 -18.62 -13.70 20.54
N LEU A 304 -19.39 -14.78 20.42
CA LEU A 304 -20.80 -14.77 20.82
C LEU A 304 -20.97 -14.59 22.33
N ASN A 305 -20.19 -15.28 23.14
CA ASN A 305 -20.28 -15.13 24.61
C ASN A 305 -19.88 -13.74 25.06
N THR A 306 -18.85 -13.15 24.44
CA THR A 306 -18.45 -11.76 24.71
C THR A 306 -19.58 -10.79 24.36
N LYS A 307 -20.20 -10.93 23.19
CA LYS A 307 -21.28 -10.06 22.75
C LYS A 307 -22.57 -10.28 23.51
N TYR A 308 -22.86 -11.51 23.90
CA TYR A 308 -24.00 -11.83 24.77
C TYR A 308 -23.91 -11.12 26.12
N GLN A 309 -22.73 -11.12 26.76
CA GLN A 309 -22.52 -10.40 28.00
C GLN A 309 -22.68 -8.87 27.82
N GLU A 310 -22.17 -8.32 26.71
CA GLU A 310 -22.34 -6.88 26.38
C GLU A 310 -23.81 -6.49 26.22
N ILE A 311 -24.61 -7.33 25.59
CA ILE A 311 -26.02 -7.08 25.31
C ILE A 311 -26.88 -7.21 26.57
N ARG A 312 -26.54 -8.10 27.51
CA ARG A 312 -27.30 -8.40 28.73
C ARG A 312 -27.57 -7.15 29.57
N ASP A 313 -26.59 -6.27 29.68
CA ASP A 313 -26.69 -5.05 30.49
C ASP A 313 -27.44 -3.91 29.76
N LYS A 314 -27.71 -4.07 28.45
CA LYS A 314 -28.32 -3.05 27.59
C LYS A 314 -29.82 -3.28 27.36
N GLY A 315 -30.39 -4.31 27.95
CA GLY A 315 -31.82 -4.64 27.81
C GLY A 315 -32.23 -5.08 26.40
N ILE A 316 -31.28 -5.63 25.65
CA ILE A 316 -31.51 -6.13 24.29
C ILE A 316 -31.84 -7.63 24.36
N VAL A 317 -32.95 -8.05 23.74
CA VAL A 317 -33.30 -9.46 23.64
C VAL A 317 -32.51 -10.10 22.51
N PHE A 318 -31.70 -11.11 22.83
CA PHE A 318 -30.88 -11.84 21.86
C PHE A 318 -31.45 -13.23 21.62
N VAL A 319 -31.92 -13.49 20.41
CA VAL A 319 -32.44 -14.78 19.99
C VAL A 319 -31.47 -15.38 18.99
N PHE A 320 -31.01 -16.61 19.22
CA PHE A 320 -30.08 -17.25 18.31
C PHE A 320 -30.53 -18.66 17.93
N LYS A 321 -30.24 -19.03 16.67
CA LYS A 321 -30.39 -20.38 16.14
C LYS A 321 -29.06 -20.76 15.49
N ILE A 322 -28.30 -21.64 16.13
CA ILE A 322 -26.96 -22.01 15.68
C ILE A 322 -26.88 -23.53 15.64
N ASN A 323 -26.41 -24.08 14.51
CA ASN A 323 -26.12 -25.50 14.37
C ASN A 323 -24.68 -25.80 14.82
N ASP A 324 -24.27 -27.06 14.70
CA ASP A 324 -22.88 -27.46 14.88
C ASP A 324 -21.98 -26.79 13.83
N LEU A 325 -20.97 -26.05 14.29
CA LEU A 325 -20.05 -25.31 13.44
C LEU A 325 -18.64 -25.93 13.38
N SER A 326 -18.48 -27.18 13.81
CA SER A 326 -17.20 -27.91 13.76
C SER A 326 -16.62 -28.01 12.35
N SER A 327 -17.46 -27.99 11.32
CA SER A 327 -17.07 -28.05 9.91
C SER A 327 -16.90 -26.68 9.24
N LEU A 328 -16.94 -25.58 9.99
CA LEU A 328 -16.77 -24.23 9.45
C LEU A 328 -15.32 -24.01 9.03
N ASN A 329 -15.07 -23.99 7.72
CA ASN A 329 -13.72 -23.83 7.15
C ASN A 329 -13.46 -22.38 6.73
N ILE A 330 -13.47 -21.47 7.70
CA ILE A 330 -13.12 -20.04 7.55
C ILE A 330 -11.99 -19.76 8.53
N SER A 331 -11.03 -18.91 8.18
CA SER A 331 -9.93 -18.56 9.11
C SER A 331 -10.48 -17.86 10.36
N ASP A 332 -9.84 -18.08 11.49
CA ASP A 332 -10.21 -17.51 12.78
C ASP A 332 -10.33 -15.99 12.74
N GLU A 333 -9.39 -15.33 12.06
CA GLU A 333 -9.35 -13.88 11.89
C GLU A 333 -10.56 -13.38 11.08
N ASP A 334 -10.90 -14.09 9.99
CA ASP A 334 -12.01 -13.73 9.12
C ASP A 334 -13.37 -13.97 9.82
N VAL A 335 -13.49 -15.03 10.65
CA VAL A 335 -14.65 -15.25 11.52
C VAL A 335 -14.83 -14.09 12.50
N VAL A 336 -13.75 -13.66 13.17
CA VAL A 336 -13.81 -12.51 14.08
C VAL A 336 -14.24 -11.24 13.34
N VAL A 337 -13.69 -10.97 12.15
CA VAL A 337 -14.06 -9.79 11.36
C VAL A 337 -15.53 -9.81 10.99
N ILE A 338 -16.04 -10.93 10.46
CA ILE A 338 -17.44 -11.05 10.04
C ILE A 338 -18.38 -10.91 11.25
N MET A 339 -18.17 -11.72 12.28
CA MET A 339 -19.08 -11.79 13.42
C MET A 339 -19.09 -10.51 14.25
N SER A 340 -17.92 -9.93 14.51
CA SER A 340 -17.82 -8.69 15.30
C SER A 340 -18.47 -7.51 14.58
N ASN A 341 -18.23 -7.36 13.28
CA ASN A 341 -18.85 -6.26 12.52
C ASN A 341 -20.39 -6.41 12.42
N LEU A 342 -20.89 -7.64 12.16
CA LEU A 342 -22.33 -7.89 12.11
C LEU A 342 -23.00 -7.58 13.44
N LEU A 343 -22.47 -8.13 14.54
CA LEU A 343 -23.07 -7.97 15.86
C LEU A 343 -22.91 -6.54 16.40
N ASN A 344 -21.78 -5.88 16.18
CA ASN A 344 -21.60 -4.47 16.56
C ASN A 344 -22.64 -3.58 15.86
N ASN A 345 -22.83 -3.74 14.55
CA ASN A 345 -23.83 -2.99 13.81
C ASN A 345 -25.26 -3.23 14.36
N ALA A 346 -25.59 -4.48 14.66
CA ALA A 346 -26.89 -4.82 15.22
C ALA A 346 -27.12 -4.23 16.61
N ILE A 347 -26.09 -4.29 17.50
CA ILE A 347 -26.13 -3.75 18.85
C ILE A 347 -26.30 -2.23 18.81
N GLU A 348 -25.49 -1.54 18.01
CA GLU A 348 -25.56 -0.08 17.87
C GLU A 348 -26.93 0.39 17.32
N ALA A 349 -27.51 -0.36 16.38
CA ALA A 349 -28.83 -0.05 15.84
C ALA A 349 -29.92 -0.21 16.92
N CYS A 350 -29.89 -1.34 17.68
CA CYS A 350 -30.83 -1.58 18.76
C CYS A 350 -30.68 -0.59 19.92
N GLU A 351 -29.48 -0.14 20.26
CA GLU A 351 -29.25 0.85 21.31
C GLU A 351 -30.00 2.18 21.05
N LYS A 352 -30.10 2.57 19.79
CA LYS A 352 -30.77 3.80 19.34
C LYS A 352 -32.30 3.67 19.29
N CYS A 353 -32.84 2.45 19.39
CA CYS A 353 -34.29 2.21 19.41
C CYS A 353 -34.91 2.63 20.75
N ARG A 354 -36.07 3.27 20.69
CA ARG A 354 -36.91 3.57 21.88
C ARG A 354 -37.90 2.46 22.19
N GLY A 355 -38.25 1.63 21.22
CA GLY A 355 -39.14 0.50 21.33
C GLY A 355 -38.44 -0.82 21.67
N ASP A 356 -38.98 -1.92 21.15
CA ASP A 356 -38.44 -3.25 21.35
C ASP A 356 -37.02 -3.38 20.74
N LYS A 357 -36.07 -3.88 21.53
CA LYS A 357 -34.66 -4.08 21.16
C LYS A 357 -34.42 -5.57 20.98
N ILE A 358 -34.47 -6.04 19.77
CA ILE A 358 -34.37 -7.47 19.46
C ILE A 358 -33.28 -7.71 18.41
N ILE A 359 -32.36 -8.64 18.70
CA ILE A 359 -31.37 -9.16 17.75
C ILE A 359 -31.65 -10.65 17.56
N LYS A 360 -31.81 -11.07 16.29
CA LYS A 360 -31.98 -12.48 15.92
C LYS A 360 -30.76 -12.88 15.09
N LEU A 361 -29.97 -13.85 15.59
CA LEU A 361 -28.81 -14.41 14.92
C LEU A 361 -29.15 -15.84 14.45
N LYS A 362 -28.88 -16.14 13.19
CA LYS A 362 -28.94 -17.51 12.67
C LYS A 362 -27.58 -17.84 12.04
N ILE A 363 -26.97 -18.96 12.48
CA ILE A 363 -25.77 -19.52 11.85
C ILE A 363 -26.05 -21.00 11.60
N VAL A 364 -26.08 -21.37 10.32
CA VAL A 364 -26.36 -22.75 9.93
C VAL A 364 -25.45 -23.17 8.78
N ILE A 365 -25.13 -24.45 8.77
CA ILE A 365 -24.42 -25.09 7.67
C ILE A 365 -25.46 -25.96 6.94
N GLU A 366 -25.79 -25.57 5.71
CA GLU A 366 -26.78 -26.24 4.85
C GLU A 366 -26.22 -26.36 3.43
N ASP A 367 -26.37 -27.50 2.79
CA ASP A 367 -25.94 -27.75 1.39
C ASP A 367 -24.52 -27.29 1.08
N ASN A 368 -23.60 -27.58 2.00
CA ASN A 368 -22.19 -27.22 1.89
C ASN A 368 -21.91 -25.70 1.90
N ASN A 369 -22.86 -24.89 2.39
CA ASN A 369 -22.73 -23.46 2.57
C ASN A 369 -22.89 -23.10 4.06
N ALA A 370 -22.05 -22.19 4.55
CA ALA A 370 -22.29 -21.52 5.82
C ALA A 370 -23.18 -20.30 5.58
N ILE A 371 -24.32 -20.27 6.25
CA ILE A 371 -25.26 -19.15 6.19
C ILE A 371 -25.23 -18.44 7.54
N ILE A 372 -24.81 -17.18 7.54
CA ILE A 372 -24.76 -16.31 8.72
C ILE A 372 -25.74 -15.18 8.49
N SER A 373 -26.77 -15.05 9.30
CA SER A 373 -27.73 -13.97 9.17
C SER A 373 -28.02 -13.30 10.50
N VAL A 374 -28.08 -11.97 10.48
CA VAL A 374 -28.45 -11.12 11.61
C VAL A 374 -29.65 -10.30 11.20
N LYS A 375 -30.67 -10.32 12.06
CA LYS A 375 -31.86 -9.48 11.94
C LYS A 375 -32.02 -8.68 13.23
N ASN A 376 -32.11 -7.36 13.14
CA ASN A 376 -32.22 -6.50 14.30
C ASN A 376 -33.28 -5.40 14.12
N THR A 377 -33.82 -4.94 15.23
CA THR A 377 -34.69 -3.75 15.25
C THR A 377 -33.85 -2.49 15.04
N TYR A 378 -34.40 -1.49 14.34
CA TYR A 378 -33.81 -0.18 14.14
C TYR A 378 -34.89 0.90 13.98
N GLU A 379 -34.55 2.17 14.22
CA GLU A 379 -35.49 3.31 14.10
C GLU A 379 -34.99 4.41 13.13
N ASN A 380 -33.72 4.41 12.74
CA ASN A 380 -33.19 5.44 11.86
C ASN A 380 -33.29 5.03 10.38
N ALA A 381 -33.70 5.96 9.51
CA ALA A 381 -33.76 5.72 8.08
C ALA A 381 -32.41 5.27 7.52
N VAL A 382 -32.38 4.18 6.77
CA VAL A 382 -31.22 3.74 6.00
C VAL A 382 -31.16 4.59 4.74
N ILE A 383 -30.05 5.31 4.56
CA ILE A 383 -29.86 6.18 3.39
C ILE A 383 -29.14 5.35 2.31
N TYR A 384 -29.72 5.30 1.12
CA TYR A 384 -29.13 4.70 -0.06
C TYR A 384 -28.61 5.79 -1.00
N GLU A 385 -27.37 5.71 -1.43
CA GLU A 385 -26.82 6.54 -2.49
C GLU A 385 -26.11 5.65 -3.50
N ASN A 386 -26.46 5.79 -4.78
CA ASN A 386 -25.94 4.95 -5.88
C ASN A 386 -26.10 3.41 -5.69
N GLY A 387 -27.12 2.98 -4.92
CA GLY A 387 -27.35 1.55 -4.62
C GLY A 387 -26.52 0.98 -3.48
N GLU A 388 -25.70 1.81 -2.81
CA GLU A 388 -24.95 1.44 -1.62
C GLU A 388 -25.53 2.10 -0.37
N ILE A 389 -25.46 1.39 0.77
CA ILE A 389 -25.97 1.89 2.05
C ILE A 389 -24.95 2.90 2.59
N GLN A 390 -25.40 4.15 2.76
CA GLN A 390 -24.63 5.18 3.45
C GLN A 390 -24.78 5.11 4.97
N THR A 391 -23.70 5.44 5.67
CA THR A 391 -23.70 5.48 7.13
C THR A 391 -24.32 6.78 7.65
N THR A 392 -25.21 6.69 8.63
CA THR A 392 -25.91 7.84 9.25
C THR A 392 -25.04 8.61 10.28
N LYS A 393 -23.73 8.31 10.37
CA LYS A 393 -22.82 8.94 11.36
C LYS A 393 -22.11 10.15 10.77
N ILE A 394 -22.54 11.38 11.16
CA ILE A 394 -22.10 12.67 10.63
C ILE A 394 -20.82 13.21 11.31
N LEU A 395 -20.31 12.63 12.38
CA LEU A 395 -19.29 13.25 13.25
C LEU A 395 -17.87 12.68 13.21
N ASP A 396 -17.62 11.54 12.52
CA ASP A 396 -16.25 10.99 12.35
C ASP A 396 -16.10 10.38 10.97
N THR A 397 -15.55 11.14 10.04
CA THR A 397 -15.48 10.79 8.61
C THR A 397 -14.44 9.72 8.27
N ASP A 398 -13.51 9.36 9.16
CA ASP A 398 -12.38 8.47 8.83
C ASP A 398 -12.50 7.02 9.32
N GLU A 399 -13.46 6.68 10.21
CA GLU A 399 -13.57 5.31 10.74
C GLU A 399 -14.92 4.59 10.45
N HIS A 400 -15.90 5.23 9.80
CA HIS A 400 -17.26 4.72 9.67
C HIS A 400 -17.68 4.46 8.21
N GLY A 401 -18.23 3.30 7.95
CA GLY A 401 -18.49 2.69 6.63
C GLY A 401 -17.59 1.48 6.36
N ILE A 402 -16.54 1.30 7.18
CA ILE A 402 -15.53 0.25 7.02
C ILE A 402 -16.11 -1.13 7.34
N GLY A 403 -17.09 -1.26 8.27
CA GLY A 403 -17.60 -2.54 8.73
C GLY A 403 -18.26 -3.38 7.63
N ILE A 404 -19.18 -2.83 6.87
CA ILE A 404 -19.87 -3.55 5.74
C ILE A 404 -18.86 -3.83 4.63
N LYS A 405 -17.95 -2.89 4.34
CA LYS A 405 -16.92 -3.07 3.34
C LYS A 405 -15.96 -4.19 3.73
N ASN A 406 -15.51 -4.21 4.99
CA ASN A 406 -14.65 -5.29 5.50
C ASN A 406 -15.33 -6.65 5.42
N ILE A 407 -16.63 -6.74 5.78
CA ILE A 407 -17.40 -7.96 5.61
C ILE A 407 -17.42 -8.38 4.14
N ALA A 408 -17.76 -7.47 3.22
CA ALA A 408 -17.83 -7.76 1.78
C ALA A 408 -16.50 -8.21 1.19
N GLU A 409 -15.38 -7.57 1.57
CA GLU A 409 -14.04 -7.96 1.15
C GLU A 409 -13.65 -9.34 1.70
N THR A 410 -13.98 -9.61 2.97
CA THR A 410 -13.70 -10.90 3.61
C THR A 410 -14.49 -12.03 2.95
N ILE A 411 -15.79 -11.83 2.68
CA ILE A 411 -16.64 -12.82 2.04
C ILE A 411 -16.15 -13.17 0.63
N ARG A 412 -15.68 -12.16 -0.13
CA ARG A 412 -15.14 -12.38 -1.49
C ARG A 412 -13.94 -13.33 -1.52
N LYS A 413 -13.13 -13.39 -0.48
CA LYS A 413 -12.00 -14.34 -0.38
C LYS A 413 -12.45 -15.79 -0.46
N TYR A 414 -13.70 -16.07 -0.05
CA TYR A 414 -14.29 -17.41 -0.01
C TYR A 414 -15.29 -17.64 -1.13
N GLY A 415 -15.42 -16.73 -2.10
CA GLY A 415 -16.43 -16.83 -3.17
C GLY A 415 -17.86 -16.69 -2.66
N GLY A 416 -18.06 -16.13 -1.48
CA GLY A 416 -19.36 -15.94 -0.85
C GLY A 416 -20.15 -14.73 -1.40
N SER A 417 -21.39 -14.66 -1.02
CA SER A 417 -22.32 -13.58 -1.35
C SER A 417 -23.06 -13.09 -0.12
N TYR A 418 -23.64 -11.90 -0.20
CA TYR A 418 -24.48 -11.35 0.87
C TYR A 418 -25.70 -10.64 0.33
N VAL A 419 -26.74 -10.55 1.15
CA VAL A 419 -27.98 -9.84 0.90
C VAL A 419 -28.30 -8.95 2.09
N ILE A 420 -28.68 -7.70 1.82
CA ILE A 420 -29.15 -6.76 2.81
C ILE A 420 -30.59 -6.39 2.45
N GLN A 421 -31.47 -6.46 3.44
CA GLN A 421 -32.88 -6.08 3.32
C GLN A 421 -33.27 -5.26 4.56
N ASN A 422 -34.12 -4.30 4.39
CA ASN A 422 -34.71 -3.54 5.49
C ASN A 422 -36.17 -3.24 5.23
N ASP A 423 -36.95 -3.26 6.28
CA ASP A 423 -38.31 -2.77 6.30
C ASP A 423 -38.40 -1.56 7.27
N GLU A 424 -39.61 -1.13 7.65
CA GLU A 424 -39.78 0.05 8.52
C GLU A 424 -39.22 -0.11 9.93
N ARG A 425 -38.97 -1.35 10.41
CA ARG A 425 -38.54 -1.61 11.81
C ARG A 425 -37.40 -2.61 11.94
N GLU A 426 -37.15 -3.43 10.94
CA GLU A 426 -36.18 -4.51 11.01
C GLU A 426 -35.16 -4.41 9.90
N PHE A 427 -33.89 -4.53 10.25
CA PHE A 427 -32.76 -4.64 9.32
C PHE A 427 -32.27 -6.08 9.29
N TYR A 428 -32.08 -6.62 8.09
CA TYR A 428 -31.66 -7.99 7.85
C TYR A 428 -30.41 -8.02 6.98
N PHE A 429 -29.38 -8.67 7.49
CA PHE A 429 -28.14 -8.93 6.75
C PHE A 429 -27.85 -10.43 6.76
N SER A 430 -27.78 -11.03 5.57
CA SER A 430 -27.48 -12.45 5.40
C SER A 430 -26.28 -12.65 4.51
N ILE A 431 -25.39 -13.55 4.92
CA ILE A 431 -24.16 -13.94 4.27
C ILE A 431 -24.25 -15.42 3.94
N MET A 432 -23.79 -15.80 2.75
CA MET A 432 -23.62 -17.18 2.33
C MET A 432 -22.16 -17.39 1.90
N ILE A 433 -21.48 -18.35 2.51
CA ILE A 433 -20.08 -18.70 2.22
C ILE A 433 -20.02 -20.20 1.85
N PRO A 434 -19.55 -20.54 0.63
CA PRO A 434 -19.30 -21.93 0.24
C PRO A 434 -18.18 -22.53 1.12
N LEU A 435 -18.38 -23.74 1.64
CA LEU A 435 -17.40 -24.46 2.47
C LEU A 435 -16.44 -25.32 1.66
N VAL A 436 -16.72 -25.54 0.37
CA VAL A 436 -15.82 -26.19 -0.58
C VAL A 436 -15.21 -25.12 -1.45
N LYS A 437 -13.90 -25.05 -1.52
CA LYS A 437 -13.23 -24.28 -2.58
C LYS A 437 -13.67 -24.86 -3.92
N SER A 438 -14.39 -24.08 -4.72
CA SER A 438 -14.47 -24.35 -6.15
C SER A 438 -13.04 -24.21 -6.68
N ASP A 439 -12.41 -25.31 -7.06
CA ASP A 439 -11.21 -25.28 -7.90
C ASP A 439 -11.61 -24.60 -9.23
N LEU A 440 -11.37 -23.29 -9.32
CA LEU A 440 -11.43 -22.47 -10.51
C LEU A 440 -10.08 -21.81 -10.74
#